data_bbfb2580366520a785fb4e232f493e58
#
_entry.id   bbfb2580366520a785fb4e232f493e58
#
_cell.length_a   1.000
_cell.length_b   1.000
_cell.length_c   1.000
_cell.angle_alpha   90.00
_cell.angle_beta   90.00
_cell.angle_gamma   90.00
#
_symmetry.space_group_name_H-M   'P 1'
#
loop_
_entity.id
_entity.type
_entity.pdbx_description
1 polymer ?
#
loop_
_entity_poly.entity_id
_entity_poly.type
_entity_poly.pdbx_seq_one_letter_code
_entity_poly.pdbx_strand_id
1 'polypeptide(L)'
;KIVCTGEMIDFTIERVHPKEVKITVDENALSAPFQFQLRASNEYEWQEIRVKISPTDRYVMDSITYSLDAYSYNPENRTERKEGVSFHNFTDVFSTYTFSPFESFYHFMRFESDVPEAFQLLGEAGLTVEIPSMKDGYLTMNGKRAPLISAQQMLSCSNTEQEEDIIPPRTARTYTLWMVYDWLETRYTLYVSHPKTKKQRTVSGTLHSEMPVKYHITHRDVSLKN
;
A
#
# COMPACT_ATOMS: atom_id res chain seq x y z
N LYS A 1 -32.58 0.69 25.35
CA LYS A 1 -31.14 0.68 25.19
C LYS A 1 -30.80 0.52 23.70
N ILE A 2 -29.98 1.42 23.18
CA ILE A 2 -29.42 1.35 21.84
C ILE A 2 -27.92 1.09 22.02
N VAL A 3 -27.40 0.10 21.33
CA VAL A 3 -25.96 -0.22 21.31
C VAL A 3 -25.49 -0.01 19.87
N CYS A 4 -24.48 0.80 19.69
CA CYS A 4 -23.77 0.95 18.44
C CYS A 4 -22.39 0.35 18.63
N THR A 5 -22.17 -0.80 18.03
CA THR A 5 -20.88 -1.48 17.92
C THR A 5 -20.45 -1.45 16.48
N GLY A 6 -19.47 -0.64 16.17
CA GLY A 6 -18.85 -0.54 14.86
C GLY A 6 -17.37 -0.87 14.95
N GLU A 7 -16.76 -1.16 13.81
CA GLU A 7 -15.31 -1.46 13.77
C GLU A 7 -14.44 -0.29 14.21
N MET A 8 -14.97 0.94 14.09
CA MET A 8 -14.22 2.18 14.37
C MET A 8 -14.85 3.05 15.47
N ILE A 9 -16.08 2.75 15.91
CA ILE A 9 -16.76 3.52 16.94
C ILE A 9 -17.68 2.64 17.77
N ASP A 10 -17.55 2.76 19.10
CA ASP A 10 -18.36 2.03 20.06
C ASP A 10 -19.00 3.02 21.05
N PHE A 11 -20.33 2.98 21.16
CA PHE A 11 -21.06 3.73 22.16
C PHE A 11 -22.41 3.10 22.47
N THR A 12 -22.95 3.41 23.64
CA THR A 12 -24.30 2.99 24.04
C THR A 12 -25.14 4.20 24.45
N ILE A 13 -26.43 4.15 24.12
CA ILE A 13 -27.43 5.11 24.53
C ILE A 13 -28.48 4.37 25.35
N GLU A 14 -28.69 4.75 26.58
CA GLU A 14 -29.64 4.13 27.48
C GLU A 14 -30.53 5.17 28.16
N ARG A 15 -31.84 5.00 28.09
CA ARG A 15 -32.77 5.75 28.94
C ARG A 15 -32.78 5.12 30.31
N VAL A 16 -32.13 5.77 31.26
CA VAL A 16 -32.00 5.27 32.65
C VAL A 16 -33.15 5.74 33.53
N HIS A 17 -33.78 6.85 33.16
CA HIS A 17 -34.96 7.40 33.84
C HIS A 17 -35.88 8.09 32.81
N PRO A 18 -37.18 8.34 33.10
CA PRO A 18 -38.10 9.05 32.19
C PRO A 18 -37.58 10.41 31.65
N LYS A 19 -36.72 11.08 32.41
CA LYS A 19 -36.11 12.38 32.05
C LYS A 19 -34.60 12.34 31.86
N GLU A 20 -34.00 11.14 31.81
CA GLU A 20 -32.55 10.97 31.75
C GLU A 20 -32.14 9.97 30.69
N VAL A 21 -31.19 10.38 29.84
CA VAL A 21 -30.52 9.54 28.86
C VAL A 21 -29.03 9.50 29.21
N LYS A 22 -28.49 8.31 29.37
CA LYS A 22 -27.07 8.07 29.57
C LYS A 22 -26.43 7.66 28.25
N ILE A 23 -25.36 8.35 27.86
CA ILE A 23 -24.54 8.01 26.72
C ILE A 23 -23.19 7.55 27.29
N THR A 24 -22.82 6.32 26.98
CA THR A 24 -21.50 5.77 27.31
C THR A 24 -20.74 5.59 26.02
N VAL A 25 -19.56 6.21 25.94
CA VAL A 25 -18.66 6.11 24.79
C VAL A 25 -17.49 5.24 25.19
N ASP A 26 -17.32 4.13 24.51
CA ASP A 26 -16.17 3.24 24.70
C ASP A 26 -15.00 3.72 23.85
N GLU A 27 -15.26 4.07 22.58
CA GLU A 27 -14.21 4.56 21.69
C GLU A 27 -14.78 5.27 20.46
N ASN A 28 -14.04 6.26 19.96
CA ASN A 28 -14.13 6.77 18.59
C ASN A 28 -12.74 6.69 17.94
N ALA A 29 -12.50 5.66 17.15
CA ALA A 29 -11.24 5.43 16.46
C ALA A 29 -11.16 6.08 15.06
N LEU A 30 -12.22 6.78 14.63
CA LEU A 30 -12.23 7.57 13.39
C LEU A 30 -11.23 8.73 13.46
N SER A 31 -10.79 9.23 12.32
CA SER A 31 -9.91 10.41 12.23
C SER A 31 -10.60 11.72 12.59
N ALA A 32 -11.93 11.75 12.49
CA ALA A 32 -12.77 12.92 12.71
C ALA A 32 -13.79 12.68 13.85
N PRO A 33 -14.31 13.74 14.48
CA PRO A 33 -15.39 13.61 15.44
C PRO A 33 -16.62 12.95 14.81
N PHE A 34 -17.16 11.93 15.47
CA PHE A 34 -18.43 11.34 15.12
C PHE A 34 -19.58 12.18 15.71
N GLN A 35 -20.60 12.45 14.92
CA GLN A 35 -21.73 13.29 15.34
C GLN A 35 -23.04 12.61 15.02
N PHE A 36 -23.99 12.70 15.95
CA PHE A 36 -25.35 12.24 15.76
C PHE A 36 -26.34 13.13 16.53
N GLN A 37 -27.62 12.97 16.20
CA GLN A 37 -28.71 13.71 16.84
C GLN A 37 -29.63 12.70 17.52
N LEU A 38 -29.97 13.02 18.77
CA LEU A 38 -31.02 12.32 19.52
C LEU A 38 -32.26 13.20 19.60
N ARG A 39 -33.37 12.65 19.19
CA ARG A 39 -34.67 13.31 19.35
C ARG A 39 -35.43 12.64 20.50
N ALA A 40 -35.68 13.41 21.55
CA ALA A 40 -36.56 13.01 22.65
C ALA A 40 -37.91 13.70 22.44
N SER A 41 -38.99 12.92 22.41
CA SER A 41 -40.36 13.44 22.19
C SER A 41 -41.35 12.82 23.16
N ASN A 42 -42.38 13.61 23.51
CA ASN A 42 -43.63 13.16 24.10
C ASN A 42 -44.79 13.60 23.20
N GLU A 43 -46.04 13.47 23.66
CA GLU A 43 -47.22 13.81 22.87
C GLU A 43 -47.34 15.31 22.56
N TYR A 44 -46.62 16.19 23.29
CA TYR A 44 -46.76 17.63 23.23
C TYR A 44 -45.51 18.36 22.76
N GLU A 45 -44.33 17.80 23.05
CA GLU A 45 -43.06 18.48 22.84
C GLU A 45 -41.98 17.51 22.33
N TRP A 46 -40.99 18.05 21.65
CA TRP A 46 -39.76 17.33 21.31
C TRP A 46 -38.54 18.20 21.58
N GLN A 47 -37.45 17.54 21.90
CA GLN A 47 -36.13 18.15 22.06
C GLN A 47 -35.13 17.41 21.24
N GLU A 48 -34.16 18.14 20.69
CA GLU A 48 -33.05 17.60 19.93
C GLU A 48 -31.76 17.82 20.68
N ILE A 49 -31.00 16.75 20.83
CA ILE A 49 -29.69 16.75 21.48
C ILE A 49 -28.65 16.39 20.43
N ARG A 50 -27.72 17.29 20.17
CA ARG A 50 -26.59 17.04 19.30
C ARG A 50 -25.44 16.47 20.14
N VAL A 51 -24.97 15.28 19.75
CA VAL A 51 -23.86 14.59 20.41
C VAL A 51 -22.67 14.61 19.47
N LYS A 52 -21.49 15.00 20.03
CA LYS A 52 -20.22 14.98 19.33
C LYS A 52 -19.23 14.16 20.14
N ILE A 53 -18.74 13.07 19.55
CA ILE A 53 -17.76 12.17 20.14
C ILE A 53 -16.42 12.46 19.48
N SER A 54 -15.47 12.99 20.23
CA SER A 54 -14.11 13.28 19.74
C SER A 54 -13.35 11.98 19.45
N PRO A 55 -12.39 12.01 18.51
CA PRO A 55 -11.49 10.89 18.27
C PRO A 55 -10.69 10.53 19.54
N THR A 56 -10.43 9.24 19.70
CA THR A 56 -9.46 8.74 20.69
C THR A 56 -8.01 8.97 20.23
N ASP A 57 -7.05 8.68 21.09
CA ASP A 57 -5.65 8.62 20.72
C ASP A 57 -5.43 7.54 19.64
N ARG A 58 -4.45 7.76 18.78
CA ARG A 58 -4.13 6.82 17.71
C ARG A 58 -3.49 5.56 18.24
N TYR A 59 -3.77 4.45 17.55
CA TYR A 59 -3.14 3.16 17.80
C TYR A 59 -1.71 3.12 17.26
N VAL A 60 -0.89 2.32 17.92
CA VAL A 60 0.47 1.99 17.50
C VAL A 60 0.46 0.60 16.88
N MET A 61 1.20 0.42 15.80
CA MET A 61 1.37 -0.88 15.18
C MET A 61 2.31 -1.75 16.03
N ASP A 62 1.83 -2.92 16.41
CA ASP A 62 2.63 -3.93 17.12
C ASP A 62 3.35 -4.86 16.11
N SER A 63 2.60 -5.39 15.14
CA SER A 63 3.12 -6.29 14.12
C SER A 63 2.20 -6.41 12.90
N ILE A 64 2.73 -6.98 11.84
CA ILE A 64 1.99 -7.42 10.65
C ILE A 64 2.37 -8.87 10.33
N THR A 65 1.38 -9.68 9.95
CA THR A 65 1.58 -11.06 9.48
C THR A 65 0.95 -11.25 8.11
N TYR A 66 1.45 -12.21 7.33
CA TYR A 66 0.94 -12.55 6.00
C TYR A 66 0.60 -14.03 5.90
N SER A 67 -0.37 -14.36 5.05
CA SER A 67 -0.69 -15.75 4.70
C SER A 67 0.34 -16.25 3.68
N LEU A 68 1.42 -16.87 4.18
CA LEU A 68 2.53 -17.33 3.34
C LEU A 68 2.25 -18.67 2.63
N ASP A 69 1.19 -19.37 3.01
CA ASP A 69 0.74 -20.66 2.48
C ASP A 69 -0.60 -20.57 1.71
N ALA A 70 -1.26 -19.41 1.75
CA ALA A 70 -2.55 -19.16 1.11
C ALA A 70 -2.49 -17.81 0.36
N TYR A 71 -1.99 -17.84 -0.86
CA TYR A 71 -1.81 -16.67 -1.73
C TYR A 71 -2.19 -17.00 -3.17
N SER A 72 -2.45 -15.96 -3.97
CA SER A 72 -2.59 -16.07 -5.42
C SER A 72 -1.34 -15.53 -6.09
N TYR A 73 -0.77 -16.27 -7.00
CA TYR A 73 0.43 -15.90 -7.74
C TYR A 73 0.26 -16.20 -9.22
N ASN A 74 0.52 -15.20 -10.05
CA ASN A 74 0.50 -15.33 -11.49
C ASN A 74 1.86 -14.86 -12.05
N PRO A 75 2.74 -15.79 -12.43
CA PRO A 75 4.01 -15.46 -13.05
C PRO A 75 3.76 -14.89 -14.44
N GLU A 76 4.62 -13.94 -14.86
CA GLU A 76 4.56 -13.32 -16.19
C GLU A 76 3.18 -12.72 -16.53
N ASN A 77 2.51 -12.16 -15.53
CA ASN A 77 1.14 -11.63 -15.63
C ASN A 77 1.00 -10.54 -16.70
N ARG A 78 2.00 -9.68 -16.85
CA ARG A 78 2.02 -8.67 -17.91
C ARG A 78 3.44 -8.33 -18.36
N THR A 79 3.52 -7.77 -19.55
CA THR A 79 4.75 -7.21 -20.12
C THR A 79 4.57 -5.72 -20.38
N GLU A 80 5.52 -4.93 -19.93
CA GLU A 80 5.59 -3.50 -20.20
C GLU A 80 6.73 -3.19 -21.15
N ARG A 81 6.43 -2.41 -22.21
CA ARG A 81 7.41 -1.92 -23.16
C ARG A 81 7.77 -0.49 -22.84
N LYS A 82 9.08 -0.21 -22.76
CA LYS A 82 9.61 1.16 -22.67
C LYS A 82 10.64 1.40 -23.77
N GLU A 83 10.46 2.47 -24.52
CA GLU A 83 11.49 3.04 -25.35
C GLU A 83 12.25 4.10 -24.56
N GLY A 84 13.56 4.22 -24.80
CA GLY A 84 14.10 5.44 -24.31
C GLY A 84 15.47 5.48 -23.68
N VAL A 85 16.26 4.43 -23.72
CA VAL A 85 17.68 4.58 -23.46
C VAL A 85 18.39 4.69 -24.81
N SER A 86 18.95 5.87 -25.11
CA SER A 86 19.70 6.09 -26.36
C SER A 86 21.12 6.51 -26.01
N PHE A 87 22.09 5.83 -26.61
CA PHE A 87 23.50 6.17 -26.54
C PHE A 87 24.02 6.57 -27.91
N HIS A 88 24.90 7.56 -27.92
CA HIS A 88 25.45 8.11 -29.14
C HIS A 88 26.97 8.01 -29.11
N ASN A 89 27.52 7.19 -30.01
CA ASN A 89 28.95 7.11 -30.22
C ASN A 89 29.34 8.05 -31.36
N PHE A 90 29.83 9.24 -31.02
CA PHE A 90 30.34 10.26 -31.97
C PHE A 90 31.79 10.02 -32.35
N THR A 91 32.46 9.03 -31.84
CA THR A 91 33.86 8.72 -32.12
C THR A 91 34.05 7.85 -33.35
N ASP A 92 35.28 7.69 -33.79
CA ASP A 92 35.64 6.79 -34.89
C ASP A 92 36.08 5.40 -34.43
N VAL A 93 35.87 5.09 -33.12
CA VAL A 93 36.16 3.79 -32.51
C VAL A 93 34.95 3.23 -31.80
N PHE A 94 34.96 1.93 -31.55
CA PHE A 94 33.93 1.30 -30.73
C PHE A 94 33.93 1.87 -29.30
N SER A 95 32.79 2.06 -28.73
CA SER A 95 32.63 2.57 -27.36
C SER A 95 31.70 1.69 -26.55
N THR A 96 32.12 1.36 -25.32
CA THR A 96 31.33 0.58 -24.37
C THR A 96 30.39 1.48 -23.57
N TYR A 97 29.14 1.06 -23.43
CA TYR A 97 28.13 1.73 -22.62
C TYR A 97 27.50 0.75 -21.64
N THR A 98 27.27 1.23 -20.43
CA THR A 98 26.65 0.45 -19.36
C THR A 98 25.35 1.12 -18.92
N PHE A 99 24.30 0.35 -18.68
CA PHE A 99 23.04 0.84 -18.16
C PHE A 99 22.32 -0.22 -17.31
N SER A 100 21.42 0.23 -16.45
CA SER A 100 20.62 -0.64 -15.58
C SER A 100 19.19 -0.75 -16.11
N PRO A 101 18.79 -1.90 -16.66
CA PRO A 101 17.45 -2.07 -17.27
C PRO A 101 16.33 -1.89 -16.25
N PHE A 102 16.53 -2.25 -14.99
CA PHE A 102 15.52 -2.16 -13.94
C PHE A 102 15.27 -0.74 -13.41
N GLU A 103 16.19 0.21 -13.55
CA GLU A 103 16.03 1.58 -13.06
C GLU A 103 14.84 2.34 -13.68
N SER A 104 14.40 1.90 -14.87
CA SER A 104 13.29 2.52 -15.59
C SER A 104 11.92 1.95 -15.22
N PHE A 105 11.86 0.93 -14.35
CA PHE A 105 10.64 0.22 -14.00
C PHE A 105 10.39 0.25 -12.50
N TYR A 106 9.13 0.03 -12.12
CA TYR A 106 8.69 0.14 -10.74
C TYR A 106 7.99 -1.14 -10.28
N HIS A 107 8.18 -1.48 -9.03
CA HIS A 107 7.34 -2.42 -8.32
C HIS A 107 6.06 -1.70 -7.89
N PHE A 108 4.92 -2.11 -8.42
CA PHE A 108 3.61 -1.58 -8.07
C PHE A 108 3.02 -2.39 -6.94
N MET A 109 2.51 -1.70 -5.91
CA MET A 109 1.86 -2.38 -4.81
C MET A 109 0.84 -1.50 -4.10
N ARG A 110 -0.09 -2.12 -3.37
CA ARG A 110 -1.03 -1.46 -2.48
C ARG A 110 -1.48 -2.38 -1.36
N PHE A 111 -1.82 -1.79 -0.23
CA PHE A 111 -2.51 -2.48 0.84
C PHE A 111 -4.00 -2.12 0.80
N GLU A 112 -4.85 -3.09 0.60
CA GLU A 112 -6.29 -2.93 0.66
C GLU A 112 -6.80 -3.47 1.99
N SER A 113 -7.55 -2.67 2.76
CA SER A 113 -8.13 -3.11 4.04
C SER A 113 -9.56 -3.57 3.84
N ASP A 114 -9.96 -4.62 4.54
CA ASP A 114 -11.35 -5.11 4.59
C ASP A 114 -12.29 -4.08 5.25
N VAL A 115 -11.72 -3.22 6.09
CA VAL A 115 -12.43 -2.14 6.77
C VAL A 115 -12.05 -0.82 6.13
N PRO A 116 -12.98 -0.07 5.55
CA PRO A 116 -12.72 1.28 5.06
C PRO A 116 -12.05 2.12 6.16
N GLU A 117 -11.08 2.94 5.78
CA GLU A 117 -10.40 3.87 6.69
C GLU A 117 -9.59 3.23 7.83
N ALA A 118 -9.40 1.89 7.85
CA ALA A 118 -8.70 1.20 8.94
C ALA A 118 -7.29 1.75 9.22
N PHE A 119 -6.58 2.26 8.22
CA PHE A 119 -5.28 2.90 8.42
C PHE A 119 -5.36 4.25 9.14
N GLN A 120 -6.54 4.84 9.26
CA GLN A 120 -6.75 6.03 10.10
C GLN A 120 -6.64 5.73 11.60
N LEU A 121 -6.72 4.46 12.00
CA LEU A 121 -6.40 4.03 13.37
C LEU A 121 -4.97 4.40 13.77
N LEU A 122 -4.03 4.35 12.81
CA LEU A 122 -2.61 4.51 13.08
C LEU A 122 -2.24 5.98 13.25
N GLY A 123 -1.42 6.26 14.26
CA GLY A 123 -0.98 7.62 14.60
C GLY A 123 0.20 8.11 13.78
N GLU A 124 0.95 7.20 13.18
CA GLU A 124 2.20 7.50 12.49
C GLU A 124 1.98 7.60 10.99
N ALA A 125 2.29 8.75 10.40
CA ALA A 125 2.38 8.88 8.96
C ALA A 125 3.69 8.26 8.46
N GLY A 126 3.62 7.54 7.33
CA GLY A 126 4.82 6.96 6.70
C GLY A 126 5.32 5.66 7.34
N LEU A 127 4.46 4.97 8.08
CA LEU A 127 4.77 3.66 8.63
C LEU A 127 5.21 2.69 7.52
N THR A 128 6.34 2.01 7.71
CA THR A 128 6.83 0.99 6.78
C THR A 128 6.77 -0.40 7.39
N VAL A 129 6.36 -1.37 6.59
CA VAL A 129 6.26 -2.79 6.96
C VAL A 129 7.16 -3.64 6.07
N GLU A 130 7.59 -4.79 6.58
CA GLU A 130 8.21 -5.79 5.73
C GLU A 130 7.15 -6.40 4.82
N ILE A 131 7.51 -6.65 3.56
CA ILE A 131 6.62 -7.23 2.56
C ILE A 131 7.15 -8.58 2.07
N PRO A 132 6.27 -9.56 1.82
CA PRO A 132 6.67 -10.85 1.27
C PRO A 132 7.08 -10.72 -0.21
N SER A 133 7.87 -11.67 -0.66
CA SER A 133 8.27 -11.83 -2.07
C SER A 133 8.37 -13.30 -2.45
N MET A 134 8.29 -13.59 -3.75
CA MET A 134 8.47 -14.95 -4.26
C MET A 134 9.96 -15.30 -4.30
N LYS A 135 10.30 -16.48 -3.78
CA LYS A 135 11.63 -17.09 -3.88
C LYS A 135 11.48 -18.60 -4.05
N ASP A 136 12.09 -19.14 -5.08
CA ASP A 136 12.11 -20.58 -5.36
C ASP A 136 10.68 -21.22 -5.42
N GLY A 137 9.69 -20.43 -5.89
CA GLY A 137 8.28 -20.87 -5.98
C GLY A 137 7.47 -20.74 -4.69
N TYR A 138 8.05 -20.18 -3.63
CA TYR A 138 7.37 -19.98 -2.35
C TYR A 138 7.34 -18.51 -1.94
N LEU A 139 6.28 -18.12 -1.25
CA LEU A 139 6.16 -16.81 -0.65
C LEU A 139 7.00 -16.75 0.64
N THR A 140 7.92 -15.82 0.72
CA THR A 140 8.87 -15.70 1.83
C THR A 140 9.07 -14.26 2.26
N MET A 141 9.50 -14.05 3.49
CA MET A 141 9.96 -12.75 4.00
C MET A 141 11.47 -12.62 3.74
N ASN A 142 11.90 -11.48 3.18
CA ASN A 142 13.30 -11.27 2.79
C ASN A 142 13.87 -9.91 3.25
N GLY A 143 13.19 -9.23 4.19
CA GLY A 143 13.59 -7.93 4.72
C GLY A 143 13.22 -6.73 3.86
N LYS A 144 12.63 -6.91 2.66
CA LYS A 144 12.15 -5.81 1.83
C LYS A 144 11.03 -5.06 2.54
N ARG A 145 11.09 -3.74 2.56
CA ARG A 145 10.10 -2.91 3.26
C ARG A 145 9.39 -1.96 2.30
N ALA A 146 8.13 -1.67 2.61
CA ALA A 146 7.31 -0.72 1.87
C ALA A 146 6.42 0.11 2.82
N PRO A 147 6.01 1.32 2.43
CA PRO A 147 5.01 2.09 3.15
C PRO A 147 3.68 1.36 3.26
N LEU A 148 3.06 1.41 4.45
CA LEU A 148 1.72 0.86 4.69
C LEU A 148 0.67 1.92 4.32
N ILE A 149 0.28 1.95 3.06
CA ILE A 149 -0.73 2.89 2.53
C ILE A 149 -1.70 2.18 1.59
N SER A 150 -2.95 2.68 1.54
CA SER A 150 -4.00 2.13 0.68
C SER A 150 -3.90 2.60 -0.78
N ALA A 151 -3.23 3.73 -1.04
CA ALA A 151 -2.98 4.19 -2.40
C ALA A 151 -2.00 3.29 -3.12
N GLN A 152 -2.12 3.20 -4.44
CA GLN A 152 -1.13 2.52 -5.27
C GLN A 152 0.22 3.20 -5.13
N GLN A 153 1.25 2.40 -4.87
CA GLN A 153 2.63 2.84 -4.74
C GLN A 153 3.45 2.38 -5.93
N MET A 154 4.45 3.19 -6.26
CA MET A 154 5.46 2.90 -7.27
C MET A 154 6.81 2.93 -6.55
N LEU A 155 7.35 1.75 -6.24
CA LEU A 155 8.64 1.63 -5.58
C LEU A 155 9.72 1.42 -6.63
N SER A 156 10.79 2.21 -6.57
CA SER A 156 11.95 2.02 -7.46
C SER A 156 12.52 0.61 -7.28
N CYS A 157 12.85 -0.03 -8.38
CA CYS A 157 13.51 -1.32 -8.35
C CYS A 157 14.98 -1.10 -8.01
N SER A 158 15.40 -1.55 -6.83
CA SER A 158 16.80 -1.52 -6.39
C SER A 158 17.57 -2.74 -6.89
N ASN A 159 17.54 -2.98 -8.21
CA ASN A 159 18.35 -4.04 -8.81
C ASN A 159 19.72 -3.46 -9.20
N THR A 160 20.79 -4.19 -8.89
CA THR A 160 22.17 -3.83 -9.25
C THR A 160 22.59 -4.42 -10.59
N GLU A 161 21.68 -5.10 -11.28
CA GLU A 161 21.94 -5.70 -12.59
C GLU A 161 22.23 -4.64 -13.64
N GLN A 162 23.32 -4.84 -14.36
CA GLN A 162 23.79 -3.94 -15.39
C GLN A 162 23.98 -4.69 -16.71
N GLU A 163 23.60 -4.02 -17.79
CA GLU A 163 23.88 -4.44 -19.15
C GLU A 163 25.03 -3.61 -19.70
N GLU A 164 25.95 -4.29 -20.37
CA GLU A 164 27.04 -3.68 -21.10
C GLU A 164 26.92 -3.99 -22.58
N ASP A 165 27.01 -2.96 -23.43
CA ASP A 165 26.96 -3.14 -24.87
C ASP A 165 28.00 -2.27 -25.58
N ILE A 166 28.48 -2.74 -26.72
CA ILE A 166 29.50 -2.08 -27.53
C ILE A 166 28.83 -1.45 -28.74
N ILE A 167 28.90 -0.12 -28.83
CA ILE A 167 28.29 0.65 -29.91
C ILE A 167 29.34 0.97 -30.98
N PRO A 168 29.07 0.67 -32.27
CA PRO A 168 29.95 0.97 -33.38
C PRO A 168 30.30 2.46 -33.52
N PRO A 169 31.37 2.80 -34.19
CA PRO A 169 31.71 4.20 -34.54
C PRO A 169 30.56 4.92 -35.23
N ARG A 170 30.40 6.21 -34.97
CA ARG A 170 29.42 7.09 -35.63
C ARG A 170 27.99 6.53 -35.62
N THR A 171 27.58 5.89 -34.52
CA THR A 171 26.29 5.24 -34.37
C THR A 171 25.54 5.74 -33.17
N ALA A 172 24.23 6.03 -33.35
CA ALA A 172 23.28 6.16 -32.26
C ALA A 172 22.51 4.86 -32.13
N ARG A 173 22.50 4.27 -30.93
CA ARG A 173 21.75 3.08 -30.58
C ARG A 173 20.66 3.40 -29.60
N THR A 174 19.40 3.09 -29.98
CA THR A 174 18.23 3.23 -29.12
C THR A 174 17.75 1.85 -28.68
N TYR A 175 17.66 1.66 -27.36
CA TYR A 175 17.18 0.42 -26.76
C TYR A 175 15.69 0.49 -26.49
N THR A 176 15.02 -0.62 -26.70
CA THR A 176 13.65 -0.88 -26.23
C THR A 176 13.74 -1.94 -25.15
N LEU A 177 13.24 -1.61 -23.98
CA LEU A 177 13.20 -2.51 -22.83
C LEU A 177 11.79 -3.12 -22.73
N TRP A 178 11.74 -4.43 -22.54
CA TRP A 178 10.52 -5.18 -22.29
C TRP A 178 10.62 -5.81 -20.92
N MET A 179 9.83 -5.33 -19.96
CA MET A 179 9.83 -5.83 -18.59
C MET A 179 8.66 -6.75 -18.37
N VAL A 180 8.92 -7.92 -17.82
CA VAL A 180 7.92 -8.91 -17.44
C VAL A 180 7.64 -8.77 -15.95
N TYR A 181 6.38 -8.74 -15.58
CA TYR A 181 5.90 -8.57 -14.22
C TYR A 181 5.21 -9.83 -13.74
N ASP A 182 5.55 -10.22 -12.52
CA ASP A 182 4.77 -11.18 -11.74
C ASP A 182 3.73 -10.44 -10.92
N TRP A 183 2.56 -11.06 -10.77
CA TRP A 183 1.50 -10.59 -9.90
C TRP A 183 1.34 -11.50 -8.69
N LEU A 184 1.22 -10.90 -7.52
CA LEU A 184 1.05 -11.57 -6.23
C LEU A 184 -0.07 -10.90 -5.45
N GLU A 185 -0.91 -11.72 -4.83
CA GLU A 185 -1.92 -11.30 -3.87
C GLU A 185 -1.86 -12.19 -2.64
N THR A 186 -1.77 -11.61 -1.46
CA THR A 186 -1.79 -12.33 -0.19
C THR A 186 -2.56 -11.56 0.87
N ARG A 187 -3.20 -12.30 1.78
CA ARG A 187 -3.86 -11.71 2.94
C ARG A 187 -2.83 -11.28 3.98
N TYR A 188 -3.14 -10.17 4.67
CA TYR A 188 -2.38 -9.74 5.84
C TYR A 188 -3.30 -9.50 7.04
N THR A 189 -2.72 -9.56 8.23
CA THR A 189 -3.34 -9.12 9.48
C THR A 189 -2.38 -8.18 10.20
N LEU A 190 -2.86 -6.98 10.46
CA LEU A 190 -2.16 -5.94 11.21
C LEU A 190 -2.65 -5.98 12.66
N TYR A 191 -1.73 -6.07 13.60
CA TYR A 191 -2.00 -6.02 15.04
C TYR A 191 -1.63 -4.63 15.55
N VAL A 192 -2.55 -4.01 16.27
CA VAL A 192 -2.39 -2.65 16.79
C VAL A 192 -2.84 -2.56 18.24
N SER A 193 -2.20 -1.70 19.02
CA SER A 193 -2.57 -1.45 20.41
C SER A 193 -2.73 0.04 20.72
N HIS A 194 -3.70 0.34 21.55
CA HIS A 194 -3.89 1.72 22.04
C HIS A 194 -2.81 2.06 23.08
N PRO A 195 -2.07 3.17 22.93
CA PRO A 195 -0.89 3.45 23.75
C PRO A 195 -1.20 3.59 25.27
N LYS A 196 -2.38 4.12 25.62
CA LYS A 196 -2.79 4.35 27.02
C LYS A 196 -3.62 3.19 27.59
N THR A 197 -4.67 2.77 26.88
CA THR A 197 -5.61 1.76 27.42
C THR A 197 -5.14 0.33 27.22
N LYS A 198 -4.13 0.12 26.35
CA LYS A 198 -3.63 -1.20 25.93
C LYS A 198 -4.69 -2.07 25.22
N LYS A 199 -5.81 -1.48 24.80
CA LYS A 199 -6.81 -2.15 23.99
C LYS A 199 -6.17 -2.59 22.68
N GLN A 200 -6.32 -3.85 22.33
CA GLN A 200 -5.80 -4.44 21.09
C GLN A 200 -6.89 -4.47 20.03
N ARG A 201 -6.52 -4.27 18.79
CA ARG A 201 -7.35 -4.45 17.60
C ARG A 201 -6.56 -5.14 16.50
N THR A 202 -7.28 -5.77 15.59
CA THR A 202 -6.72 -6.33 14.36
C THR A 202 -7.38 -5.69 13.15
N VAL A 203 -6.58 -5.46 12.11
CA VAL A 203 -7.04 -4.98 10.80
C VAL A 203 -6.58 -5.99 9.78
N SER A 204 -7.52 -6.60 9.07
CA SER A 204 -7.23 -7.54 7.99
C SER A 204 -7.39 -6.87 6.62
N GLY A 205 -6.69 -7.42 5.63
CA GLY A 205 -6.75 -6.91 4.29
C GLY A 205 -5.96 -7.76 3.30
N THR A 206 -5.75 -7.20 2.12
CA THR A 206 -5.03 -7.85 1.02
C THR A 206 -3.88 -6.96 0.56
N LEU A 207 -2.71 -7.55 0.43
CA LEU A 207 -1.58 -6.97 -0.27
C LEU A 207 -1.64 -7.38 -1.74
N HIS A 208 -1.67 -6.40 -2.64
CA HIS A 208 -1.51 -6.58 -4.07
C HIS A 208 -0.13 -6.09 -4.49
N SER A 209 0.55 -6.87 -5.31
CA SER A 209 1.93 -6.62 -5.72
C SER A 209 2.15 -7.03 -7.17
N GLU A 210 2.67 -6.12 -7.99
CA GLU A 210 3.21 -6.40 -9.32
C GLU A 210 4.69 -6.05 -9.35
N MET A 211 5.54 -7.06 -9.46
CA MET A 211 6.99 -6.91 -9.36
C MET A 211 7.66 -7.24 -10.70
N PRO A 212 8.54 -6.37 -11.21
CA PRO A 212 9.35 -6.69 -12.38
C PRO A 212 10.36 -7.78 -12.01
N VAL A 213 10.39 -8.88 -12.80
CA VAL A 213 11.16 -10.08 -12.49
C VAL A 213 12.19 -10.44 -13.55
N LYS A 214 11.92 -10.12 -14.82
CA LYS A 214 12.84 -10.35 -15.92
C LYS A 214 12.61 -9.38 -17.04
N TYR A 215 13.60 -9.20 -17.88
CA TYR A 215 13.54 -8.28 -19.01
C TYR A 215 14.07 -8.92 -20.30
N HIS A 216 13.70 -8.29 -21.39
CA HIS A 216 14.23 -8.54 -22.72
C HIS A 216 14.59 -7.19 -23.36
N ILE A 217 15.73 -7.13 -24.05
CA ILE A 217 16.24 -5.92 -24.67
C ILE A 217 16.30 -6.10 -26.19
N THR A 218 15.77 -5.13 -26.91
CA THR A 218 16.01 -4.99 -28.35
C THR A 218 16.60 -3.60 -28.62
N HIS A 219 17.33 -3.45 -29.73
CA HIS A 219 17.90 -2.15 -30.09
C HIS A 219 17.75 -1.85 -31.59
N ARG A 220 17.86 -0.58 -31.92
CA ARG A 220 17.92 -0.05 -33.27
C ARG A 220 19.08 0.91 -33.39
N ASP A 221 19.88 0.70 -34.46
CA ASP A 221 21.01 1.56 -34.80
C ASP A 221 20.65 2.58 -35.88
N VAL A 222 21.18 3.78 -35.74
CA VAL A 222 21.11 4.85 -36.73
C VAL A 222 22.50 5.42 -36.91
N SER A 223 22.98 5.50 -38.17
CA SER A 223 24.25 6.11 -38.48
C SER A 223 24.22 7.63 -38.28
N LEU A 224 25.17 8.14 -37.51
CA LEU A 224 25.37 9.58 -37.30
C LEU A 224 26.13 10.13 -38.50
N LYS A 225 25.50 11.05 -39.22
CA LYS A 225 26.19 11.80 -40.34
C LYS A 225 27.14 12.79 -39.71
N ASN A 226 28.27 12.98 -40.39
CA ASN A 226 29.22 14.06 -40.10
C ASN A 226 28.60 15.41 -40.37
#